data_22f935140423634972d3922ef8500b1d
#
_entry.id   22f935140423634972d3922ef8500b1d
#
_cell.length_a   1.000
_cell.length_b   1.000
_cell.length_c   1.000
_cell.angle_alpha   90.00
_cell.angle_beta   90.00
_cell.angle_gamma   90.00
#
_symmetry.space_group_name_H-M   'P 1'
#
loop_
_entity.id
_entity.type
_entity.pdbx_description
1 polymer ?
#
loop_
_entity_poly.entity_id
_entity_poly.type
_entity_poly.pdbx_seq_one_letter_code
_entity_poly.pdbx_strand_id
1 'polypeptide(L)'
;LWDDYPNKWQQQDLGTDLVFRDNEGLIWAVQAKCYGEHRTTTKGDMNSFLADTGRKEVDRRLWMQTTNKMEAKADRTLKGQEKPVTVFNLNSFRDAPLEYPASFEDLYQAKVKDKPKPDPHQIKAIADATAGLKTADRGQMIMACGTGKTFTTLWIKEALKAHTTLVLLPSL
;
A
#
# COMPACT_ATOMS: atom_id res chain seq x y z
N LEU A 1 13.70 -12.04 16.84
CA LEU A 1 14.06 -11.13 15.72
C LEU A 1 14.73 -9.86 16.20
N TRP A 2 14.26 -9.27 17.28
CA TRP A 2 14.92 -8.09 17.88
C TRP A 2 16.25 -8.46 18.54
N ASP A 3 16.32 -9.65 19.13
CA ASP A 3 17.55 -10.20 19.74
C ASP A 3 18.57 -10.66 18.67
N ASP A 4 18.08 -11.03 17.49
CA ASP A 4 18.90 -11.45 16.35
C ASP A 4 19.31 -10.30 15.44
N TYR A 5 18.66 -9.17 15.55
CA TYR A 5 18.95 -7.99 14.74
C TYR A 5 20.21 -7.31 15.27
N PRO A 6 21.14 -6.96 14.39
CA PRO A 6 22.57 -7.07 14.60
C PRO A 6 22.98 -6.63 15.97
N ASN A 7 23.46 -7.57 16.62
CA ASN A 7 24.17 -7.68 17.88
C ASN A 7 24.52 -6.41 18.65
N LYS A 8 23.82 -5.40 18.73
CA LYS A 8 24.27 -4.24 19.52
C LYS A 8 23.50 -2.95 19.24
N TRP A 9 22.25 -3.06 18.87
CA TRP A 9 21.36 -1.92 19.01
C TRP A 9 21.04 -1.67 20.50
N GLN A 10 22.05 -1.87 21.29
CA GLN A 10 21.97 -1.81 22.72
C GLN A 10 21.51 -0.44 23.15
N GLN A 11 20.29 -0.38 23.66
CA GLN A 11 19.88 0.57 24.69
C GLN A 11 19.58 2.02 24.29
N GLN A 12 19.58 2.40 23.03
CA GLN A 12 19.12 3.72 22.60
C GLN A 12 18.03 3.58 21.56
N ASP A 13 16.94 4.31 21.74
CA ASP A 13 15.93 4.52 20.71
C ASP A 13 16.56 5.31 19.55
N LEU A 14 16.96 4.59 18.54
CA LEU A 14 17.62 5.15 17.35
C LEU A 14 16.61 5.49 16.24
N GLY A 15 15.31 5.39 16.53
CA GLY A 15 14.25 5.72 15.58
C GLY A 15 13.75 4.55 14.75
N THR A 16 13.95 3.33 15.19
CA THR A 16 13.37 2.11 14.62
C THR A 16 12.53 1.41 15.69
N ASP A 17 11.22 1.29 15.46
CA ASP A 17 10.29 0.71 16.43
C ASP A 17 10.15 -0.79 16.29
N LEU A 18 10.31 -1.33 15.07
CA LEU A 18 10.12 -2.75 14.79
C LEU A 18 11.06 -3.20 13.67
N VAL A 19 11.50 -4.45 13.76
CA VAL A 19 12.23 -5.14 12.70
C VAL A 19 11.58 -6.49 12.46
N PHE A 20 11.39 -6.86 11.19
CA PHE A 20 10.86 -8.18 10.84
C PHE A 20 11.51 -8.69 9.55
N ARG A 21 11.38 -9.98 9.34
CA ARG A 21 11.75 -10.65 8.09
C ARG A 21 10.49 -11.04 7.34
N ASP A 22 10.41 -10.70 6.06
CA ASP A 22 9.29 -11.11 5.22
C ASP A 22 9.45 -12.54 4.69
N ASN A 23 8.45 -13.00 3.93
CA ASN A 23 8.46 -14.35 3.35
C ASN A 23 9.52 -14.55 2.25
N GLU A 24 10.07 -13.47 1.71
CA GLU A 24 11.18 -13.50 0.75
C GLU A 24 12.55 -13.49 1.43
N GLY A 25 12.55 -13.38 2.77
CA GLY A 25 13.75 -13.35 3.59
C GLY A 25 14.34 -11.95 3.77
N LEU A 26 13.70 -10.90 3.24
CA LEU A 26 14.17 -9.52 3.34
C LEU A 26 13.91 -8.95 4.74
N ILE A 27 14.88 -8.21 5.24
CA ILE A 27 14.81 -7.55 6.54
C ILE A 27 14.23 -6.15 6.39
N TRP A 28 13.11 -5.92 7.07
CA TRP A 28 12.40 -4.66 7.13
C TRP A 28 12.65 -3.96 8.45
N ALA A 29 12.96 -2.68 8.39
CA ALA A 29 12.94 -1.78 9.54
C ALA A 29 11.71 -0.87 9.46
N VAL A 30 11.03 -0.71 10.58
CA VAL A 30 9.75 0.03 10.68
C VAL A 30 9.88 1.14 11.70
N GLN A 31 9.39 2.32 11.34
CA GLN A 31 9.08 3.40 12.26
C GLN A 31 7.58 3.70 12.21
N ALA A 32 6.93 3.69 13.35
CA ALA A 32 5.51 4.01 13.50
C ALA A 32 5.32 5.34 14.24
N LYS A 33 4.50 6.22 13.69
CA LYS A 33 4.19 7.53 14.27
C LYS A 33 2.68 7.69 14.45
N CYS A 34 2.25 7.69 15.71
CA CYS A 34 0.88 7.99 16.07
C CYS A 34 0.71 9.51 16.17
N TYR A 35 0.34 10.13 15.08
CA TYR A 35 0.11 11.58 15.00
C TYR A 35 -1.40 11.88 14.96
N GLY A 36 -1.79 13.06 15.43
CA GLY A 36 -3.12 13.59 15.12
C GLY A 36 -3.30 13.73 13.61
N GLU A 37 -4.50 13.48 13.10
CA GLU A 37 -4.83 13.45 11.68
C GLU A 37 -4.40 14.72 10.90
N HIS A 38 -4.35 15.86 11.59
CA HIS A 38 -4.00 17.14 10.99
C HIS A 38 -2.51 17.49 11.06
N ARG A 39 -1.70 16.71 11.78
CA ARG A 39 -0.27 16.96 11.87
C ARG A 39 0.42 16.68 10.54
N THR A 40 1.30 17.58 10.13
CA THR A 40 2.17 17.39 8.97
C THR A 40 3.48 16.75 9.41
N THR A 41 3.83 15.62 8.80
CA THR A 41 5.13 14.97 9.00
C THR A 41 6.21 15.77 8.31
N THR A 42 7.28 16.08 9.04
CA THR A 42 8.41 16.87 8.56
C THR A 42 9.61 15.99 8.23
N LYS A 43 10.58 16.55 7.49
CA LYS A 43 11.87 15.89 7.29
C LYS A 43 12.58 15.57 8.61
N GLY A 44 12.46 16.46 9.60
CA GLY A 44 13.06 16.26 10.92
C GLY A 44 12.58 15.00 11.63
N ASP A 45 11.29 14.67 11.48
CA ASP A 45 10.69 13.47 12.08
C ASP A 45 11.30 12.15 11.58
N MET A 46 11.95 12.17 10.41
CA MET A 46 12.47 10.99 9.72
C MET A 46 13.98 10.82 9.80
N ASN A 47 14.70 11.85 10.18
CA ASN A 47 16.17 11.87 10.06
C ASN A 47 16.84 10.73 10.83
N SER A 48 16.43 10.46 12.07
CA SER A 48 17.00 9.38 12.88
C SER A 48 16.71 8.01 12.25
N PHE A 49 15.48 7.77 11.83
CA PHE A 49 15.08 6.54 11.16
C PHE A 49 15.89 6.29 9.88
N LEU A 50 16.02 7.30 9.03
CA LEU A 50 16.78 7.18 7.78
C LEU A 50 18.26 6.95 8.02
N ALA A 51 18.85 7.63 9.00
CA ALA A 51 20.25 7.45 9.37
C ALA A 51 20.51 6.05 9.92
N ASP A 52 19.66 5.60 10.84
CA ASP A 52 19.81 4.32 11.49
C ASP A 52 19.60 3.14 10.55
N THR A 53 18.60 3.19 9.70
CA THR A 53 18.25 2.13 8.76
C THR A 53 19.04 2.15 7.43
N GLY A 54 20.07 3.00 7.34
CA GLY A 54 21.04 3.03 6.22
C GLY A 54 21.95 1.80 6.15
N ARG A 55 21.98 0.99 7.20
CA ARG A 55 22.88 -0.15 7.39
C ARG A 55 22.66 -1.26 6.36
N LYS A 56 23.70 -2.10 6.14
CA LYS A 56 23.68 -3.19 5.16
C LYS A 56 22.63 -4.25 5.46
N GLU A 57 22.34 -4.45 6.73
CA GLU A 57 21.45 -5.48 7.24
C GLU A 57 19.97 -5.17 7.01
N VAL A 58 19.62 -3.93 6.71
CA VAL A 58 18.26 -3.52 6.37
C VAL A 58 18.09 -3.54 4.85
N ASP A 59 17.15 -4.33 4.37
CA ASP A 59 16.84 -4.40 2.93
C ASP A 59 15.75 -3.40 2.54
N ARG A 60 14.75 -3.24 3.40
CA ARG A 60 13.55 -2.45 3.16
C ARG A 60 13.20 -1.60 4.37
N ARG A 61 12.50 -0.51 4.13
CA ARG A 61 12.07 0.42 5.17
C ARG A 61 10.58 0.67 5.08
N LEU A 62 9.92 0.73 6.23
CA LEU A 62 8.51 1.04 6.33
C LEU A 62 8.30 2.22 7.30
N TRP A 63 7.81 3.31 6.77
CA TRP A 63 7.37 4.46 7.55
C TRP A 63 5.85 4.41 7.68
N MET A 64 5.34 4.31 8.90
CA MET A 64 3.92 4.25 9.19
C MET A 64 3.49 5.51 9.95
N GLN A 65 2.37 6.11 9.57
CA GLN A 65 1.86 7.32 10.23
C GLN A 65 0.34 7.41 10.19
N THR A 66 -0.25 7.95 11.26
CA THR A 66 -1.71 8.14 11.37
C THR A 66 -2.17 9.52 10.84
N THR A 67 -1.44 10.10 9.91
CA THR A 67 -1.80 11.33 9.16
C THR A 67 -1.56 11.12 7.66
N ASN A 68 -2.31 11.85 6.83
CA ASN A 68 -2.06 11.88 5.38
C ASN A 68 -1.14 13.05 4.97
N LYS A 69 -0.83 13.93 5.92
CA LYS A 69 -0.07 15.16 5.64
C LYS A 69 1.42 14.91 5.78
N MET A 70 2.15 15.21 4.72
CA MET A 70 3.61 15.15 4.68
C MET A 70 4.15 16.40 3.98
N GLU A 71 5.18 16.98 4.55
CA GLU A 71 5.90 18.10 3.94
C GLU A 71 6.55 17.68 2.62
N ALA A 72 6.48 18.50 1.58
CA ALA A 72 7.08 18.21 0.27
C ALA A 72 8.59 17.88 0.34
N LYS A 73 9.29 18.48 1.30
CA LYS A 73 10.71 18.21 1.54
C LYS A 73 10.92 16.82 2.17
N ALA A 74 10.02 16.38 3.05
CA ALA A 74 10.03 15.04 3.63
C ALA A 74 9.75 13.98 2.55
N ASP A 75 8.71 14.16 1.75
CA ASP A 75 8.37 13.26 0.65
C ASP A 75 9.52 13.10 -0.37
N ARG A 76 10.13 14.21 -0.78
CA ARG A 76 11.31 14.17 -1.66
C ARG A 76 12.50 13.45 -1.01
N THR A 77 12.69 13.61 0.29
CA THR A 77 13.78 12.92 1.00
C THR A 77 13.55 11.41 1.02
N LEU A 78 12.32 10.94 1.20
CA LEU A 78 12.00 9.51 1.15
C LEU A 78 12.18 8.92 -0.24
N LYS A 79 11.71 9.62 -1.27
CA LYS A 79 11.84 9.20 -2.68
C LYS A 79 13.28 9.17 -3.19
N GLY A 80 14.14 10.01 -2.61
CA GLY A 80 15.57 10.09 -2.97
C GLY A 80 16.47 9.09 -2.26
N GLN A 81 15.92 8.15 -1.48
CA GLN A 81 16.73 7.14 -0.78
C GLN A 81 17.16 6.01 -1.73
N GLU A 82 18.41 5.58 -1.61
CA GLU A 82 18.93 4.41 -2.33
C GLU A 82 18.14 3.14 -1.97
N LYS A 83 17.90 2.93 -0.67
CA LYS A 83 17.02 1.86 -0.19
C LYS A 83 15.58 2.34 -0.18
N PRO A 84 14.65 1.59 -0.79
CA PRO A 84 13.25 2.01 -0.85
C PRO A 84 12.63 2.22 0.54
N VAL A 85 11.82 3.27 0.64
CA VAL A 85 11.00 3.53 1.83
C VAL A 85 9.53 3.43 1.42
N THR A 86 8.84 2.44 1.95
CA THR A 86 7.39 2.33 1.81
C THR A 86 6.72 3.22 2.85
N VAL A 87 5.73 3.99 2.45
CA VAL A 87 4.98 4.87 3.36
C VAL A 87 3.56 4.36 3.52
N PHE A 88 3.17 4.05 4.76
CA PHE A 88 1.79 3.81 5.15
C PHE A 88 1.27 5.02 5.91
N ASN A 89 0.36 5.74 5.28
CA ASN A 89 -0.35 6.86 5.87
C ASN A 89 -1.75 6.46 6.37
N LEU A 90 -2.51 7.40 6.90
CA LEU A 90 -3.86 7.12 7.41
C LEU A 90 -4.78 6.51 6.35
N ASN A 91 -4.71 6.98 5.10
CA ASN A 91 -5.51 6.39 4.01
C ASN A 91 -5.08 4.96 3.71
N SER A 92 -3.79 4.65 3.77
CA SER A 92 -3.30 3.28 3.57
C SER A 92 -3.96 2.29 4.54
N PHE A 93 -4.21 2.71 5.79
CA PHE A 93 -4.93 1.89 6.77
C PHE A 93 -6.44 1.85 6.51
N ARG A 94 -7.05 2.99 6.17
CA ARG A 94 -8.51 3.08 5.89
C ARG A 94 -8.90 2.28 4.66
N ASP A 95 -8.07 2.32 3.63
CA ASP A 95 -8.31 1.69 2.34
C ASP A 95 -7.82 0.23 2.29
N ALA A 96 -7.13 -0.23 3.32
CA ALA A 96 -6.68 -1.61 3.40
C ALA A 96 -7.86 -2.58 3.25
N PRO A 97 -7.69 -3.68 2.49
CA PRO A 97 -8.72 -4.69 2.32
C PRO A 97 -8.85 -5.59 3.55
N LEU A 98 -8.75 -5.02 4.74
CA LEU A 98 -8.77 -5.72 6.03
C LEU A 98 -9.85 -5.11 6.92
N GLU A 99 -10.58 -5.98 7.60
CA GLU A 99 -11.39 -5.62 8.75
C GLU A 99 -10.50 -5.69 9.98
N TYR A 100 -10.11 -4.51 10.48
CA TYR A 100 -9.32 -4.44 11.70
C TYR A 100 -10.19 -4.85 12.89
N PRO A 101 -9.72 -5.76 13.76
CA PRO A 101 -10.45 -6.12 14.96
C PRO A 101 -10.54 -4.95 15.94
N ALA A 102 -11.53 -5.00 16.82
CA ALA A 102 -11.75 -3.98 17.83
C ALA A 102 -10.72 -4.05 18.96
N SER A 103 -10.12 -5.21 19.20
CA SER A 103 -9.13 -5.44 20.25
C SER A 103 -7.80 -5.93 19.66
N PHE A 104 -6.72 -5.68 20.39
CA PHE A 104 -5.39 -6.09 19.98
C PHE A 104 -5.20 -7.61 20.04
N GLU A 105 -5.88 -8.27 20.97
CA GLU A 105 -5.86 -9.73 21.15
C GLU A 105 -6.45 -10.46 19.95
N ASP A 106 -7.36 -9.80 19.23
CA ASP A 106 -8.04 -10.37 18.06
C ASP A 106 -7.29 -10.13 16.73
N LEU A 107 -6.11 -9.53 16.75
CA LEU A 107 -5.34 -9.23 15.51
C LEU A 107 -5.10 -10.46 14.64
N TYR A 108 -4.93 -11.62 15.23
CA TYR A 108 -4.75 -12.89 14.51
C TYR A 108 -6.02 -13.36 13.79
N GLN A 109 -7.16 -12.74 14.08
CA GLN A 109 -8.46 -13.02 13.47
C GLN A 109 -8.85 -11.98 12.42
N ALA A 110 -7.94 -11.08 12.07
CA ALA A 110 -8.19 -10.07 11.04
C ALA A 110 -8.69 -10.72 9.75
N LYS A 111 -9.86 -10.28 9.29
CA LYS A 111 -10.49 -10.81 8.07
C LYS A 111 -10.19 -9.91 6.90
N VAL A 112 -9.96 -10.53 5.75
CA VAL A 112 -9.92 -9.79 4.49
C VAL A 112 -11.36 -9.39 4.15
N LYS A 113 -11.58 -8.11 3.85
CA LYS A 113 -12.88 -7.62 3.38
C LYS A 113 -13.28 -8.36 2.12
N ASP A 114 -14.54 -8.67 2.00
CA ASP A 114 -15.09 -9.22 0.77
C ASP A 114 -14.80 -8.30 -0.41
N LYS A 115 -14.44 -8.90 -1.53
CA LYS A 115 -14.28 -8.12 -2.77
C LYS A 115 -15.58 -7.41 -3.10
N PRO A 116 -15.55 -6.14 -3.54
CA PRO A 116 -16.72 -5.47 -4.05
C PRO A 116 -17.40 -6.33 -5.12
N LYS A 117 -18.72 -6.39 -5.10
CA LYS A 117 -19.51 -7.07 -6.12
C LYS A 117 -19.92 -6.08 -7.19
N PRO A 118 -19.92 -6.48 -8.45
CA PRO A 118 -20.38 -5.57 -9.52
C PRO A 118 -21.88 -5.30 -9.43
N ASP A 119 -22.27 -4.06 -9.66
CA ASP A 119 -23.66 -3.65 -9.78
C ASP A 119 -24.30 -4.21 -11.07
N PRO A 120 -25.63 -4.26 -11.18
CA PRO A 120 -26.33 -4.83 -12.36
C PRO A 120 -25.88 -4.25 -13.70
N HIS A 121 -25.65 -2.94 -13.77
CA HIS A 121 -25.16 -2.28 -15.00
C HIS A 121 -23.71 -2.66 -15.32
N GLN A 122 -22.88 -2.90 -14.30
CA GLN A 122 -21.51 -3.36 -14.47
C GLN A 122 -21.46 -4.83 -14.89
N ILE A 123 -22.32 -5.70 -14.34
CA ILE A 123 -22.46 -7.10 -14.75
C ILE A 123 -22.75 -7.17 -16.24
N LYS A 124 -23.71 -6.34 -16.73
CA LYS A 124 -24.01 -6.28 -18.15
C LYS A 124 -22.81 -5.82 -18.98
N ALA A 125 -22.13 -4.76 -18.57
CA ALA A 125 -20.95 -4.25 -19.27
C ALA A 125 -19.81 -5.28 -19.32
N ILE A 126 -19.58 -6.03 -18.24
CA ILE A 126 -18.60 -7.12 -18.17
C ILE A 126 -18.97 -8.22 -19.18
N ALA A 127 -20.23 -8.65 -19.20
CA ALA A 127 -20.68 -9.69 -20.11
C ALA A 127 -20.54 -9.26 -21.58
N ASP A 128 -21.00 -8.07 -21.92
CA ASP A 128 -20.92 -7.51 -23.28
C ASP A 128 -19.46 -7.36 -23.75
N ALA A 129 -18.59 -6.81 -22.91
CA ALA A 129 -17.17 -6.65 -23.22
C ALA A 129 -16.46 -8.01 -23.39
N THR A 130 -16.73 -8.95 -22.48
CA THR A 130 -16.12 -10.28 -22.55
C THR A 130 -16.58 -11.05 -23.79
N ALA A 131 -17.84 -10.94 -24.18
CA ALA A 131 -18.35 -11.55 -25.40
C ALA A 131 -17.74 -10.89 -26.66
N GLY A 132 -17.67 -9.57 -26.70
CA GLY A 132 -17.11 -8.83 -27.84
C GLY A 132 -15.63 -9.12 -28.07
N LEU A 133 -14.84 -9.18 -27.00
CA LEU A 133 -13.38 -9.46 -27.08
C LEU A 133 -13.03 -10.93 -27.43
N LYS A 134 -14.01 -11.83 -27.52
CA LYS A 134 -13.80 -13.17 -28.10
C LYS A 134 -13.71 -13.16 -29.63
N THR A 135 -14.26 -12.14 -30.25
CA THR A 135 -14.40 -12.06 -31.73
C THR A 135 -13.73 -10.82 -32.32
N ALA A 136 -13.31 -9.86 -31.49
CA ALA A 136 -12.68 -8.62 -31.90
C ALA A 136 -11.45 -8.30 -31.02
N ASP A 137 -10.44 -7.70 -31.65
CA ASP A 137 -9.17 -7.35 -30.97
C ASP A 137 -9.30 -6.12 -30.05
N ARG A 138 -10.38 -5.37 -30.19
CA ARG A 138 -10.61 -4.13 -29.46
C ARG A 138 -12.11 -3.84 -29.31
N GLY A 139 -12.46 -3.07 -28.30
CA GLY A 139 -13.81 -2.61 -28.06
C GLY A 139 -13.81 -1.23 -27.40
N GLN A 140 -14.98 -0.60 -27.36
CA GLN A 140 -15.21 0.64 -26.64
C GLN A 140 -16.31 0.42 -25.62
N MET A 141 -16.03 0.79 -24.36
CA MET A 141 -17.01 0.76 -23.28
C MET A 141 -17.34 2.19 -22.86
N ILE A 142 -18.58 2.60 -23.01
CA ILE A 142 -19.08 3.92 -22.64
C ILE A 142 -19.88 3.81 -21.34
N MET A 143 -19.42 4.46 -20.30
CA MET A 143 -20.09 4.50 -18.99
C MET A 143 -20.08 5.93 -18.44
N ALA A 144 -21.11 6.32 -17.71
CA ALA A 144 -21.20 7.64 -17.09
C ALA A 144 -20.10 7.85 -16.02
N CYS A 145 -19.85 9.11 -15.67
CA CYS A 145 -18.94 9.42 -14.58
C CYS A 145 -19.46 8.86 -13.24
N GLY A 146 -18.58 8.40 -12.39
CA GLY A 146 -18.95 7.85 -11.07
C GLY A 146 -19.52 6.42 -11.08
N THR A 147 -19.75 5.78 -12.23
CA THR A 147 -20.32 4.43 -12.32
C THR A 147 -19.32 3.28 -12.14
N GLY A 148 -18.14 3.56 -11.62
CA GLY A 148 -17.14 2.54 -11.30
C GLY A 148 -16.43 1.92 -12.51
N LYS A 149 -16.15 2.72 -13.55
CA LYS A 149 -15.43 2.27 -14.77
C LYS A 149 -14.15 1.47 -14.46
N THR A 150 -13.36 1.95 -13.54
CA THR A 150 -12.08 1.30 -13.16
C THR A 150 -12.32 -0.10 -12.62
N PHE A 151 -13.27 -0.27 -11.70
CA PHE A 151 -13.65 -1.58 -11.19
C PHE A 151 -14.19 -2.50 -12.27
N THR A 152 -15.05 -1.97 -13.15
CA THR A 152 -15.59 -2.73 -14.29
C THR A 152 -14.46 -3.25 -15.18
N THR A 153 -13.44 -2.45 -15.45
CA THR A 153 -12.28 -2.87 -16.25
C THR A 153 -11.49 -3.99 -15.55
N LEU A 154 -11.32 -3.92 -14.23
CA LEU A 154 -10.66 -4.98 -13.46
C LEU A 154 -11.45 -6.29 -13.51
N TRP A 155 -12.77 -6.24 -13.37
CA TRP A 155 -13.63 -7.44 -13.49
C TRP A 155 -13.63 -8.02 -14.92
N ILE A 156 -13.57 -7.20 -15.97
CA ILE A 156 -13.38 -7.68 -17.35
C ILE A 156 -12.04 -8.42 -17.47
N LYS A 157 -10.96 -7.88 -16.93
CA LYS A 157 -9.65 -8.55 -16.87
C LYS A 157 -9.73 -9.90 -16.16
N GLU A 158 -10.41 -9.97 -15.02
CA GLU A 158 -10.61 -11.23 -14.27
C GLU A 158 -11.44 -12.23 -15.10
N ALA A 159 -12.53 -11.78 -15.72
CA ALA A 159 -13.41 -12.63 -16.54
C ALA A 159 -12.70 -13.19 -17.78
N LEU A 160 -11.78 -12.42 -18.37
CA LEU A 160 -10.94 -12.85 -19.49
C LEU A 160 -9.75 -13.71 -19.05
N LYS A 161 -9.50 -13.85 -17.77
CA LYS A 161 -8.33 -14.54 -17.19
C LYS A 161 -7.01 -14.01 -17.77
N ALA A 162 -6.91 -12.72 -18.02
CA ALA A 162 -5.73 -12.12 -18.61
C ALA A 162 -4.54 -12.17 -17.65
N HIS A 163 -3.43 -12.78 -18.07
CA HIS A 163 -2.20 -12.90 -17.29
C HIS A 163 -1.49 -11.54 -17.12
N THR A 164 -1.48 -10.74 -18.16
CA THR A 164 -0.87 -9.40 -18.15
C THR A 164 -1.87 -8.37 -18.61
N THR A 165 -1.92 -7.24 -17.93
CA THR A 165 -2.83 -6.14 -18.25
C THR A 165 -2.11 -4.81 -18.09
N LEU A 166 -2.18 -3.97 -19.10
CA LEU A 166 -1.71 -2.59 -19.06
C LEU A 166 -2.92 -1.66 -18.95
N VAL A 167 -2.95 -0.84 -17.92
CA VAL A 167 -3.98 0.18 -17.71
C VAL A 167 -3.34 1.56 -17.87
N LEU A 168 -3.82 2.32 -18.83
CA LEU A 168 -3.37 3.70 -19.07
C LEU A 168 -4.46 4.66 -18.60
N LEU A 169 -4.08 5.56 -17.72
CA LEU A 169 -4.96 6.59 -17.19
C LEU A 169 -4.41 7.97 -17.60
N PRO A 170 -5.27 8.94 -17.99
CA PRO A 170 -4.80 10.30 -18.15
C PRO A 170 -4.29 10.82 -16.82
N SER A 171 -3.15 11.48 -16.82
CA SER A 171 -2.69 12.21 -15.64
C SER A 171 -3.64 13.39 -15.38
N LEU A 172 -4.07 13.54 -14.13
CA LEU A 172 -4.76 14.74 -13.65
C LEU A 172 -3.75 15.83 -13.35
#